data_2e605ef0a5b8006096a8738d6d83e83d
#
_entry.id   2e605ef0a5b8006096a8738d6d83e83d
#
_cell.length_a   1.000
_cell.length_b   1.000
_cell.length_c   1.000
_cell.angle_alpha   90.00
_cell.angle_beta   90.00
_cell.angle_gamma   90.00
#
_symmetry.space_group_name_H-M   'P 1'
#
loop_
_entity.id
_entity.type
_entity.pdbx_description
1 polymer ?
#
loop_
_entity_poly.entity_id
_entity_poly.type
_entity_poly.pdbx_seq_one_letter_code
_entity_poly.pdbx_strand_id
1 'polypeptide(L)'
;MVGKQILIHDFLEESSKLYPEKIALIHEDVRANYKQINLSANQLGRWLINQGISHGDRVVLILENSLEYVVSYYGVLKAGAIAVPLSTDIKPDSLRSLLCELEPSLIISSSRFERLLQTTDLSPYHMQSLVLRHPKLKWSSAPFPVFTWEDLINNEETPNPNILIEKDTIASIIYTSGSTGIPKGVMLSHRNIVSNTHSICQYLSLNEKDIQMVILPFFYVMGKSLLNTHFASGGTVVINNKFAFPATVVKQMVEEQVTGFSGVPSTYAYLLHRSPLEKYRNQLGSLRYCSQAGGHMSRQIKDSLRRVLPAHTEIFIMYGATEASARLTYLESDRFEEKIGSIGKPIPGVSLKVLDECGQEVSPGRTGELVGNGSNIMKGYWKDEDATAKVLDHHGYHTGDQGYQDEEGYFYVTGRKDNLLKVGGHRINTQEIEDALMGTELVIEAAVVGVPDELLGHKLVALVTPQNGGCTENRLLGRSAEILPKYKVPGKVKFLRTLPKGTSGKIDRDRCLALAGKIN
;
A
#
# COMPACT_ATOMS: atom_id res chain seq x y z
N MET A 1 -24.95 16.49 23.82
CA MET A 1 -23.77 16.96 23.08
C MET A 1 -23.63 16.02 21.89
N VAL A 2 -23.78 16.52 20.68
CA VAL A 2 -23.47 15.78 19.45
C VAL A 2 -21.98 15.48 19.53
N GLY A 3 -21.56 14.21 19.59
CA GLY A 3 -20.17 13.82 19.73
C GLY A 3 -19.33 14.44 18.60
N LYS A 4 -18.17 15.00 18.95
CA LYS A 4 -17.22 15.58 17.97
C LYS A 4 -16.97 14.54 16.88
N GLN A 5 -17.20 14.90 15.62
CA GLN A 5 -16.86 14.04 14.49
C GLN A 5 -15.34 13.96 14.41
N ILE A 6 -14.80 12.73 14.37
CA ILE A 6 -13.36 12.51 14.25
C ILE A 6 -12.97 12.60 12.79
N LEU A 7 -11.97 13.43 12.49
CA LEU A 7 -11.36 13.62 11.18
C LEU A 7 -9.91 13.07 11.20
N ILE A 8 -9.30 12.88 10.04
CA ILE A 8 -7.96 12.28 9.96
C ILE A 8 -6.91 13.14 10.69
N HIS A 9 -7.00 14.46 10.59
CA HIS A 9 -6.03 15.34 11.26
C HIS A 9 -6.21 15.40 12.78
N ASP A 10 -7.37 15.00 13.31
CA ASP A 10 -7.54 14.84 14.75
C ASP A 10 -6.58 13.78 15.33
N PHE A 11 -6.13 12.80 14.56
CA PHE A 11 -5.12 11.82 15.01
C PHE A 11 -3.83 12.50 15.48
N LEU A 12 -3.34 13.47 14.68
CA LEU A 12 -2.16 14.25 15.05
C LEU A 12 -2.47 15.23 16.19
N GLU A 13 -3.62 15.90 16.15
CA GLU A 13 -4.00 16.90 17.14
C GLU A 13 -4.18 16.32 18.54
N GLU A 14 -4.94 15.21 18.65
CA GLU A 14 -5.17 14.56 19.92
C GLU A 14 -3.87 13.92 20.47
N SER A 15 -3.07 13.28 19.61
CA SER A 15 -1.78 12.74 20.04
C SER A 15 -0.78 13.83 20.42
N SER A 16 -0.80 14.98 19.74
CA SER A 16 0.01 16.16 20.14
C SER A 16 -0.42 16.73 21.48
N LYS A 17 -1.70 16.69 21.78
CA LYS A 17 -2.25 17.14 23.06
C LYS A 17 -1.93 16.19 24.22
N LEU A 18 -2.01 14.88 23.97
CA LEU A 18 -1.78 13.85 25.00
C LEU A 18 -0.29 13.58 25.23
N TYR A 19 0.52 13.62 24.17
CA TYR A 19 1.94 13.22 24.18
C TYR A 19 2.83 14.24 23.46
N PRO A 20 2.81 15.55 23.83
CA PRO A 20 3.45 16.62 23.04
C PRO A 20 4.93 16.39 22.79
N GLU A 21 5.67 15.96 23.81
CA GLU A 21 7.14 15.80 23.76
C GLU A 21 7.58 14.40 23.27
N LYS A 22 6.63 13.48 23.07
CA LYS A 22 6.93 12.14 22.60
C LYS A 22 7.36 12.17 21.14
N ILE A 23 8.45 11.44 20.82
CA ILE A 23 8.89 11.25 19.43
C ILE A 23 7.81 10.52 18.63
N ALA A 24 7.26 11.20 17.65
CA ALA A 24 6.23 10.69 16.75
C ALA A 24 6.82 10.12 15.46
N LEU A 25 7.94 10.70 15.01
CA LEU A 25 8.57 10.34 13.74
C LEU A 25 10.09 10.29 13.87
N ILE A 26 10.68 9.24 13.32
CA ILE A 26 12.13 9.08 13.17
C ILE A 26 12.42 8.86 11.68
N HIS A 27 13.25 9.72 11.10
CA HIS A 27 13.68 9.61 9.71
C HIS A 27 15.15 10.03 9.58
N GLU A 28 16.03 9.08 9.32
CA GLU A 28 17.49 9.28 9.34
C GLU A 28 17.92 9.92 10.69
N ASP A 29 18.55 11.09 10.67
CA ASP A 29 18.99 11.80 11.88
C ASP A 29 17.89 12.69 12.50
N VAL A 30 16.73 12.79 11.85
CA VAL A 30 15.62 13.63 12.31
C VAL A 30 14.76 12.85 13.29
N ARG A 31 14.54 13.42 14.49
CA ARG A 31 13.58 12.95 15.50
C ARG A 31 12.61 14.08 15.81
N ALA A 32 11.36 13.95 15.36
CA ALA A 32 10.33 14.97 15.56
C ALA A 32 9.27 14.48 16.55
N ASN A 33 8.96 15.30 17.56
CA ASN A 33 7.89 15.01 18.49
C ASN A 33 6.51 15.44 17.95
N TYR A 34 5.45 15.02 18.62
CA TYR A 34 4.07 15.32 18.19
C TYR A 34 3.79 16.81 18.14
N LYS A 35 4.28 17.60 19.12
CA LYS A 35 4.11 19.06 19.18
C LYS A 35 4.74 19.73 17.95
N GLN A 36 5.96 19.35 17.60
CA GLN A 36 6.68 19.90 16.45
C GLN A 36 5.95 19.61 15.15
N ILE A 37 5.51 18.36 14.93
CA ILE A 37 4.80 17.97 13.71
C ILE A 37 3.45 18.70 13.62
N ASN A 38 2.72 18.78 14.72
CA ASN A 38 1.42 19.46 14.74
C ASN A 38 1.57 20.95 14.46
N LEU A 39 2.57 21.60 15.05
CA LEU A 39 2.89 23.01 14.83
C LEU A 39 3.19 23.28 13.35
N SER A 40 4.10 22.50 12.75
CA SER A 40 4.44 22.62 11.33
C SER A 40 3.24 22.38 10.42
N ALA A 41 2.40 21.38 10.74
CA ALA A 41 1.17 21.12 10.00
C ALA A 41 0.14 22.26 10.12
N ASN A 42 0.07 22.93 11.28
CA ASN A 42 -0.77 24.12 11.47
C ASN A 42 -0.28 25.30 10.63
N GLN A 43 1.03 25.53 10.62
CA GLN A 43 1.64 26.61 9.81
C GLN A 43 1.34 26.42 8.33
N LEU A 44 1.58 25.20 7.83
CA LEU A 44 1.27 24.88 6.43
C LEU A 44 -0.23 25.00 6.14
N GLY A 45 -1.09 24.47 7.01
CA GLY A 45 -2.55 24.54 6.83
C GLY A 45 -3.06 25.97 6.77
N ARG A 46 -2.60 26.85 7.67
CA ARG A 46 -2.95 28.28 7.64
C ARG A 46 -2.39 29.00 6.42
N TRP A 47 -1.15 28.68 6.04
CA TRP A 47 -0.57 29.25 4.84
C TRP A 47 -1.39 28.86 3.60
N LEU A 48 -1.79 27.59 3.46
CA LEU A 48 -2.65 27.11 2.37
C LEU A 48 -3.97 27.89 2.32
N ILE A 49 -4.64 28.08 3.46
CA ILE A 49 -5.88 28.86 3.57
C ILE A 49 -5.63 30.32 3.12
N ASN A 50 -4.53 30.93 3.55
CA ASN A 50 -4.16 32.31 3.17
C ASN A 50 -3.82 32.43 1.67
N GLN A 51 -3.37 31.34 1.02
CA GLN A 51 -3.21 31.28 -0.43
C GLN A 51 -4.55 31.07 -1.16
N GLY A 52 -5.68 30.96 -0.47
CA GLY A 52 -6.99 30.75 -1.07
C GLY A 52 -7.32 29.26 -1.32
N ILE A 53 -6.49 28.34 -0.85
CA ILE A 53 -6.81 26.90 -0.89
C ILE A 53 -8.01 26.65 0.03
N SER A 54 -9.00 25.96 -0.51
CA SER A 54 -10.28 25.75 0.13
C SER A 54 -10.76 24.31 0.03
N HIS A 55 -11.95 24.08 0.57
CA HIS A 55 -12.61 22.79 0.53
C HIS A 55 -12.75 22.25 -0.91
N GLY A 56 -12.31 21.02 -1.12
CA GLY A 56 -12.37 20.35 -2.43
C GLY A 56 -11.19 20.64 -3.35
N ASP A 57 -10.29 21.57 -3.01
CA ASP A 57 -9.06 21.81 -3.76
C ASP A 57 -8.09 20.64 -3.65
N ARG A 58 -7.44 20.31 -4.76
CA ARG A 58 -6.49 19.20 -4.84
C ARG A 58 -5.07 19.72 -4.66
N VAL A 59 -4.42 19.25 -3.59
CA VAL A 59 -3.00 19.51 -3.34
C VAL A 59 -2.21 18.25 -3.64
N VAL A 60 -1.40 18.29 -4.70
CA VAL A 60 -0.57 17.16 -5.13
C VAL A 60 0.70 17.10 -4.29
N LEU A 61 1.01 15.89 -3.77
CA LEU A 61 2.23 15.63 -3.01
C LEU A 61 3.14 14.69 -3.82
N ILE A 62 4.33 15.18 -4.22
CA ILE A 62 5.38 14.38 -4.86
C ILE A 62 6.60 14.41 -3.93
N LEU A 63 6.56 13.57 -2.90
CA LEU A 63 7.55 13.50 -1.83
C LEU A 63 7.85 12.05 -1.47
N GLU A 64 9.08 11.76 -1.06
CA GLU A 64 9.39 10.48 -0.39
C GLU A 64 8.81 10.47 1.03
N ASN A 65 8.80 9.29 1.66
CA ASN A 65 8.49 9.23 3.07
C ASN A 65 9.48 10.10 3.84
N SER A 66 8.99 11.13 4.51
CA SER A 66 9.79 12.10 5.24
C SER A 66 8.93 12.89 6.21
N LEU A 67 9.56 13.70 7.06
CA LEU A 67 8.85 14.65 7.92
C LEU A 67 7.99 15.61 7.09
N GLU A 68 8.52 16.11 5.98
CA GLU A 68 7.82 17.04 5.10
C GLU A 68 6.57 16.41 4.47
N TYR A 69 6.64 15.12 4.09
CA TYR A 69 5.44 14.41 3.64
C TYR A 69 4.36 14.38 4.71
N VAL A 70 4.73 14.04 5.95
CA VAL A 70 3.79 13.93 7.08
C VAL A 70 3.18 15.30 7.39
N VAL A 71 3.99 16.34 7.48
CA VAL A 71 3.53 17.71 7.70
C VAL A 71 2.63 18.18 6.55
N SER A 72 3.00 17.89 5.28
CA SER A 72 2.19 18.23 4.11
C SER A 72 0.84 17.53 4.14
N TYR A 73 0.82 16.23 4.41
CA TYR A 73 -0.41 15.46 4.47
C TYR A 73 -1.40 16.01 5.50
N TYR A 74 -0.95 16.21 6.74
CA TYR A 74 -1.81 16.75 7.79
C TYR A 74 -2.14 18.23 7.58
N GLY A 75 -1.21 19.05 7.09
CA GLY A 75 -1.44 20.46 6.79
C GLY A 75 -2.51 20.67 5.71
N VAL A 76 -2.48 19.87 4.64
CA VAL A 76 -3.51 19.86 3.58
C VAL A 76 -4.87 19.48 4.15
N LEU A 77 -4.95 18.44 4.97
CA LEU A 77 -6.19 18.02 5.61
C LEU A 77 -6.73 19.06 6.60
N LYS A 78 -5.86 19.73 7.35
CA LYS A 78 -6.23 20.84 8.25
C LYS A 78 -6.76 22.07 7.48
N ALA A 79 -6.31 22.28 6.25
CA ALA A 79 -6.86 23.31 5.35
C ALA A 79 -8.18 22.91 4.69
N GLY A 80 -8.68 21.68 4.92
CA GLY A 80 -9.90 21.14 4.30
C GLY A 80 -9.74 20.74 2.84
N ALA A 81 -8.52 20.75 2.32
CA ALA A 81 -8.20 20.37 0.96
C ALA A 81 -8.00 18.85 0.81
N ILE A 82 -7.96 18.38 -0.42
CA ILE A 82 -7.78 16.98 -0.77
C ILE A 82 -6.30 16.70 -0.97
N ALA A 83 -5.72 15.82 -0.17
CA ALA A 83 -4.35 15.37 -0.34
C ALA A 83 -4.27 14.31 -1.47
N VAL A 84 -3.48 14.60 -2.51
CA VAL A 84 -3.29 13.73 -3.67
C VAL A 84 -1.82 13.30 -3.76
N PRO A 85 -1.42 12.25 -3.03
CA PRO A 85 -0.05 11.76 -3.09
C PRO A 85 0.17 10.98 -4.39
N LEU A 86 1.21 11.35 -5.14
CA LEU A 86 1.61 10.67 -6.36
C LEU A 86 2.89 9.87 -6.18
N SER A 87 3.04 8.84 -7.01
CA SER A 87 4.24 8.00 -7.02
C SER A 87 5.50 8.81 -7.31
N THR A 88 6.56 8.56 -6.55
CA THR A 88 7.88 9.15 -6.75
C THR A 88 8.61 8.64 -8.01
N ASP A 89 8.11 7.56 -8.62
CA ASP A 89 8.65 7.00 -9.87
C ASP A 89 7.82 7.40 -11.10
N ILE A 90 6.85 8.32 -10.93
CA ILE A 90 6.00 8.80 -12.02
C ILE A 90 6.85 9.42 -13.14
N LYS A 91 6.44 9.16 -14.38
CA LYS A 91 7.11 9.72 -15.57
C LYS A 91 6.43 11.02 -16.02
N PRO A 92 7.15 11.92 -16.74
CA PRO A 92 6.58 13.20 -17.16
C PRO A 92 5.25 13.09 -17.90
N ASP A 93 5.12 12.13 -18.84
CA ASP A 93 3.87 11.92 -19.60
C ASP A 93 2.70 11.50 -18.71
N SER A 94 2.96 10.56 -17.79
CA SER A 94 1.94 10.13 -16.83
C SER A 94 1.58 11.26 -15.86
N LEU A 95 2.56 12.05 -15.44
CA LEU A 95 2.30 13.21 -14.58
C LEU A 95 1.44 14.24 -15.32
N ARG A 96 1.73 14.55 -16.60
CA ARG A 96 0.90 15.44 -17.42
C ARG A 96 -0.56 14.97 -17.46
N SER A 97 -0.78 13.69 -17.74
CA SER A 97 -2.14 13.12 -17.80
C SER A 97 -2.88 13.29 -16.48
N LEU A 98 -2.20 12.99 -15.36
CA LEU A 98 -2.81 13.13 -14.02
C LEU A 98 -3.07 14.58 -13.64
N LEU A 99 -2.19 15.51 -14.00
CA LEU A 99 -2.40 16.94 -13.72
C LEU A 99 -3.57 17.51 -14.52
N CYS A 100 -3.75 17.08 -15.80
CA CYS A 100 -4.94 17.43 -16.59
C CYS A 100 -6.23 16.92 -15.95
N GLU A 101 -6.24 15.71 -15.43
CA GLU A 101 -7.41 15.10 -14.79
C GLU A 101 -7.71 15.73 -13.42
N LEU A 102 -6.67 15.93 -12.62
CA LEU A 102 -6.77 16.44 -11.25
C LEU A 102 -7.05 17.93 -11.18
N GLU A 103 -6.53 18.72 -12.13
CA GLU A 103 -6.57 20.19 -12.07
C GLU A 103 -6.14 20.70 -10.68
N PRO A 104 -4.91 20.41 -10.24
CA PRO A 104 -4.51 20.71 -8.87
C PRO A 104 -4.36 22.21 -8.65
N SER A 105 -4.76 22.66 -7.46
CA SER A 105 -4.55 24.06 -7.04
C SER A 105 -3.10 24.32 -6.63
N LEU A 106 -2.39 23.29 -6.15
CA LEU A 106 -1.02 23.40 -5.66
C LEU A 106 -0.28 22.08 -5.72
N ILE A 107 1.05 22.15 -5.92
CA ILE A 107 1.96 21.00 -5.79
C ILE A 107 2.95 21.26 -4.65
N ILE A 108 3.16 20.28 -3.78
CA ILE A 108 4.25 20.26 -2.79
C ILE A 108 5.24 19.17 -3.18
N SER A 109 6.52 19.54 -3.31
CA SER A 109 7.57 18.62 -3.75
C SER A 109 8.93 18.95 -3.13
N SER A 110 10.00 18.34 -3.62
CA SER A 110 11.36 18.56 -3.15
C SER A 110 12.35 18.70 -4.31
N SER A 111 13.56 19.16 -4.02
CA SER A 111 14.65 19.27 -5.01
C SER A 111 14.92 17.97 -5.77
N ARG A 112 14.60 16.81 -5.21
CA ARG A 112 14.76 15.52 -5.88
C ARG A 112 13.90 15.40 -7.14
N PHE A 113 12.72 16.02 -7.16
CA PHE A 113 11.75 15.90 -8.24
C PHE A 113 11.67 17.15 -9.14
N GLU A 114 12.52 18.16 -8.93
CA GLU A 114 12.51 19.38 -9.73
C GLU A 114 12.67 19.14 -11.23
N ARG A 115 13.57 18.19 -11.62
CA ARG A 115 13.74 17.84 -13.04
C ARG A 115 12.49 17.20 -13.63
N LEU A 116 11.79 16.36 -12.87
CA LEU A 116 10.50 15.80 -13.28
C LEU A 116 9.51 16.93 -13.54
N LEU A 117 9.35 17.86 -12.60
CA LEU A 117 8.40 18.96 -12.68
C LEU A 117 8.73 19.90 -13.86
N GLN A 118 9.99 20.25 -14.07
CA GLN A 118 10.41 21.09 -15.21
C GLN A 118 10.20 20.36 -16.55
N THR A 119 10.51 19.06 -16.63
CA THR A 119 10.29 18.26 -17.85
C THR A 119 8.81 18.06 -18.15
N THR A 120 7.95 18.10 -17.13
CA THR A 120 6.50 17.97 -17.30
C THR A 120 5.88 19.20 -17.95
N ASP A 121 6.52 20.37 -17.88
CA ASP A 121 5.98 21.67 -18.28
C ASP A 121 4.65 21.98 -17.56
N LEU A 122 4.76 22.67 -16.46
CA LEU A 122 3.61 23.02 -15.61
C LEU A 122 2.84 24.26 -16.08
N SER A 123 3.28 24.92 -17.15
CA SER A 123 2.69 26.17 -17.66
C SER A 123 1.21 26.07 -18.10
N PRO A 124 0.72 24.91 -18.63
CA PRO A 124 -0.67 24.80 -19.03
C PRO A 124 -1.67 24.69 -17.86
N TYR A 125 -1.17 24.45 -16.62
CA TYR A 125 -2.06 24.21 -15.47
C TYR A 125 -2.28 25.49 -14.66
N HIS A 126 -3.54 25.77 -14.34
CA HIS A 126 -3.93 26.94 -13.55
C HIS A 126 -3.68 26.71 -12.05
N MET A 127 -2.42 26.46 -11.69
CA MET A 127 -2.03 26.31 -10.29
C MET A 127 -1.85 27.66 -9.61
N GLN A 128 -2.18 27.71 -8.32
CA GLN A 128 -1.96 28.91 -7.51
C GLN A 128 -0.49 29.06 -7.11
N SER A 129 0.19 27.94 -6.81
CA SER A 129 1.61 27.96 -6.43
C SER A 129 2.27 26.57 -6.46
N LEU A 130 3.59 26.57 -6.35
CA LEU A 130 4.44 25.41 -6.16
C LEU A 130 5.25 25.60 -4.87
N VAL A 131 5.28 24.60 -4.00
CA VAL A 131 6.11 24.57 -2.79
C VAL A 131 7.23 23.56 -2.97
N LEU A 132 8.48 23.98 -2.78
CA LEU A 132 9.65 23.14 -2.93
C LEU A 132 10.52 23.14 -1.66
N ARG A 133 10.88 21.94 -1.21
CA ARG A 133 11.91 21.78 -0.17
C ARG A 133 13.30 21.81 -0.80
N HIS A 134 14.18 22.69 -0.30
CA HIS A 134 15.58 22.86 -0.73
C HIS A 134 15.74 22.98 -2.25
N PRO A 135 15.07 23.94 -2.94
CA PRO A 135 15.14 24.05 -4.39
C PRO A 135 16.58 24.29 -4.85
N LYS A 136 16.98 23.61 -5.91
CA LYS A 136 18.32 23.70 -6.52
C LYS A 136 18.29 24.32 -7.91
N LEU A 137 17.14 24.28 -8.58
CA LEU A 137 16.96 24.81 -9.92
C LEU A 137 16.28 26.19 -9.85
N LYS A 138 16.46 26.99 -10.90
CA LYS A 138 15.80 28.28 -11.04
C LYS A 138 14.37 28.10 -11.54
N TRP A 139 13.43 28.80 -10.94
CA TRP A 139 12.00 28.79 -11.27
C TRP A 139 11.48 30.17 -11.71
N SER A 140 12.37 31.07 -12.13
CA SER A 140 12.04 32.45 -12.51
C SER A 140 11.09 32.58 -13.70
N SER A 141 10.95 31.53 -14.51
CA SER A 141 10.01 31.47 -15.65
C SER A 141 8.71 30.71 -15.35
N ALA A 142 8.49 30.27 -14.10
CA ALA A 142 7.23 29.61 -13.74
C ALA A 142 6.06 30.61 -13.83
N PRO A 143 4.88 30.20 -14.37
CA PRO A 143 3.73 31.09 -14.52
C PRO A 143 2.97 31.32 -13.20
N PHE A 144 3.44 30.77 -12.10
CA PHE A 144 2.87 30.85 -10.75
C PHE A 144 3.99 31.09 -9.72
N PRO A 145 3.68 31.59 -8.54
CA PRO A 145 4.63 31.73 -7.43
C PRO A 145 5.24 30.39 -7.01
N VAL A 146 6.54 30.42 -6.73
CA VAL A 146 7.27 29.27 -6.17
C VAL A 146 7.79 29.67 -4.79
N PHE A 147 7.37 28.92 -3.78
CA PHE A 147 7.75 29.12 -2.39
C PHE A 147 8.72 28.04 -1.95
N THR A 148 9.59 28.37 -1.01
CA THR A 148 10.43 27.37 -0.36
C THR A 148 9.75 26.83 0.89
N TRP A 149 9.93 25.55 1.16
CA TRP A 149 9.40 24.93 2.38
C TRP A 149 9.87 25.65 3.65
N GLU A 150 11.11 26.08 3.64
CA GLU A 150 11.79 26.73 4.75
C GLU A 150 11.20 28.10 5.06
N ASP A 151 10.61 28.76 4.08
CA ASP A 151 9.92 30.06 4.27
C ASP A 151 8.54 29.89 4.91
N LEU A 152 7.95 28.70 4.81
CA LEU A 152 6.60 28.42 5.30
C LEU A 152 6.59 27.85 6.72
N ILE A 153 7.63 27.12 7.08
CA ILE A 153 7.73 26.41 8.36
C ILE A 153 8.78 27.10 9.22
N ASN A 154 8.32 27.76 10.25
CA ASN A 154 9.14 28.41 11.26
C ASN A 154 8.80 27.84 12.64
N ASN A 155 9.48 28.29 13.69
CA ASN A 155 9.24 27.80 15.05
C ASN A 155 8.17 28.61 15.83
N GLU A 156 7.38 29.42 15.14
CA GLU A 156 6.34 30.23 15.79
C GLU A 156 5.12 29.38 16.16
N GLU A 157 4.60 29.59 17.36
CA GLU A 157 3.39 28.91 17.81
C GLU A 157 2.19 29.31 16.93
N THR A 158 1.58 28.30 16.33
CA THR A 158 0.47 28.47 15.39
C THR A 158 -0.68 27.57 15.80
N PRO A 159 -1.84 28.13 16.19
CA PRO A 159 -2.99 27.30 16.60
C PRO A 159 -3.57 26.54 15.42
N ASN A 160 -4.26 25.44 15.71
CA ASN A 160 -4.94 24.62 14.69
C ASN A 160 -5.86 25.50 13.83
N PRO A 161 -5.90 25.30 12.49
CA PRO A 161 -6.94 25.88 11.65
C PRO A 161 -8.28 25.24 12.01
N ASN A 162 -9.14 25.98 12.69
CA ASN A 162 -10.46 25.49 13.10
C ASN A 162 -11.49 25.72 11.99
N ILE A 163 -11.37 25.01 10.87
CA ILE A 163 -12.36 25.02 9.80
C ILE A 163 -13.36 23.87 9.97
N LEU A 164 -14.61 24.11 9.59
CA LEU A 164 -15.63 23.09 9.63
C LEU A 164 -15.47 22.15 8.43
N ILE A 165 -15.23 20.88 8.71
CA ILE A 165 -15.09 19.83 7.69
C ILE A 165 -16.06 18.70 8.06
N GLU A 166 -16.84 18.24 7.09
CA GLU A 166 -17.72 17.09 7.28
C GLU A 166 -16.94 15.78 7.09
N LYS A 167 -17.28 14.75 7.86
CA LYS A 167 -16.61 13.45 7.80
C LYS A 167 -16.72 12.73 6.46
N ASP A 168 -17.75 13.04 5.67
CA ASP A 168 -17.97 12.45 4.34
C ASP A 168 -17.28 13.21 3.21
N THR A 169 -16.63 14.32 3.52
CA THR A 169 -15.78 15.05 2.59
C THR A 169 -14.61 14.19 2.12
N ILE A 170 -14.28 14.29 0.83
CA ILE A 170 -13.09 13.64 0.27
C ILE A 170 -11.84 14.23 0.89
N ALA A 171 -11.05 13.38 1.51
CA ALA A 171 -9.80 13.75 2.18
C ALA A 171 -8.57 13.42 1.35
N SER A 172 -8.64 12.36 0.54
CA SER A 172 -7.52 11.94 -0.29
C SER A 172 -7.99 11.26 -1.58
N ILE A 173 -7.25 11.49 -2.67
CA ILE A 173 -7.36 10.71 -3.91
C ILE A 173 -6.07 9.92 -4.05
N ILE A 174 -6.18 8.58 -4.08
CA ILE A 174 -5.02 7.68 -4.18
C ILE A 174 -5.10 6.93 -5.50
N TYR A 175 -4.09 7.10 -6.35
CA TYR A 175 -4.05 6.42 -7.63
C TYR A 175 -3.61 4.97 -7.51
N THR A 176 -4.34 4.09 -8.19
CA THR A 176 -4.01 2.66 -8.32
C THR A 176 -3.67 2.35 -9.77
N SER A 177 -2.75 1.40 -9.99
CA SER A 177 -2.55 0.80 -11.32
C SER A 177 -3.78 -0.07 -11.60
N GLY A 178 -4.75 0.45 -12.34
CA GLY A 178 -5.91 -0.33 -12.76
C GLY A 178 -5.52 -1.56 -13.59
N SER A 179 -6.37 -2.59 -13.62
CA SER A 179 -6.20 -3.78 -14.47
C SER A 179 -6.17 -3.43 -15.98
N THR A 180 -6.65 -2.25 -16.35
CA THR A 180 -6.64 -1.70 -17.73
C THR A 180 -5.36 -0.94 -18.07
N GLY A 181 -4.39 -0.84 -17.16
CA GLY A 181 -3.15 -0.08 -17.34
C GLY A 181 -3.27 1.43 -17.13
N ILE A 182 -4.49 1.99 -17.11
CA ILE A 182 -4.74 3.41 -16.81
C ILE A 182 -4.95 3.56 -15.31
N PRO A 183 -4.16 4.40 -14.61
CA PRO A 183 -4.34 4.63 -13.18
C PRO A 183 -5.71 5.23 -12.88
N LYS A 184 -6.39 4.75 -11.83
CA LYS A 184 -7.66 5.29 -11.36
C LYS A 184 -7.49 5.98 -10.02
N GLY A 185 -8.05 7.17 -9.86
CA GLY A 185 -8.00 7.96 -8.63
C GLY A 185 -9.10 7.53 -7.65
N VAL A 186 -8.76 6.76 -6.65
CA VAL A 186 -9.70 6.29 -5.61
C VAL A 186 -10.00 7.43 -4.64
N MET A 187 -11.27 7.85 -4.55
CA MET A 187 -11.74 8.90 -3.64
C MET A 187 -12.04 8.35 -2.25
N LEU A 188 -11.27 8.77 -1.27
CA LEU A 188 -11.43 8.39 0.13
C LEU A 188 -11.84 9.59 0.99
N SER A 189 -12.97 9.47 1.68
CA SER A 189 -13.42 10.49 2.64
C SER A 189 -12.68 10.36 3.98
N HIS A 190 -12.80 11.39 4.83
CA HIS A 190 -12.34 11.29 6.22
C HIS A 190 -12.94 10.08 6.92
N ARG A 191 -14.25 9.85 6.78
CA ARG A 191 -14.94 8.68 7.36
C ARG A 191 -14.32 7.36 6.92
N ASN A 192 -14.02 7.20 5.63
CA ASN A 192 -13.46 5.94 5.11
C ASN A 192 -12.14 5.62 5.79
N ILE A 193 -11.22 6.60 5.83
CA ILE A 193 -9.88 6.42 6.41
C ILE A 193 -9.94 6.28 7.94
N VAL A 194 -10.75 7.10 8.62
CA VAL A 194 -10.91 7.04 10.08
C VAL A 194 -11.47 5.68 10.53
N SER A 195 -12.55 5.21 9.85
CA SER A 195 -13.14 3.90 10.16
C SER A 195 -12.13 2.77 10.03
N ASN A 196 -11.39 2.73 8.91
CA ASN A 196 -10.37 1.70 8.69
C ASN A 196 -9.22 1.81 9.70
N THR A 197 -8.77 3.03 10.02
CA THR A 197 -7.71 3.28 11.01
C THR A 197 -8.10 2.74 12.38
N HIS A 198 -9.29 3.05 12.88
CA HIS A 198 -9.76 2.57 14.18
C HIS A 198 -9.89 1.05 14.22
N SER A 199 -10.41 0.43 13.15
CA SER A 199 -10.49 -1.03 13.05
C SER A 199 -9.11 -1.68 13.14
N ILE A 200 -8.09 -1.12 12.45
CA ILE A 200 -6.72 -1.63 12.51
C ILE A 200 -6.13 -1.44 13.91
N CYS A 201 -6.29 -0.28 14.53
CA CYS A 201 -5.83 -0.03 15.90
C CYS A 201 -6.44 -1.04 16.88
N GLN A 202 -7.72 -1.37 16.70
CA GLN A 202 -8.44 -2.31 17.56
C GLN A 202 -7.86 -3.73 17.47
N TYR A 203 -7.77 -4.34 16.26
CA TYR A 203 -7.35 -5.73 16.15
C TYR A 203 -5.85 -5.94 16.35
N LEU A 204 -5.01 -4.93 16.10
CA LEU A 204 -3.59 -4.96 16.43
C LEU A 204 -3.30 -4.52 17.88
N SER A 205 -4.33 -4.09 18.62
CA SER A 205 -4.21 -3.55 19.99
C SER A 205 -3.13 -2.47 20.11
N LEU A 206 -3.13 -1.54 19.12
CA LEU A 206 -2.12 -0.47 19.06
C LEU A 206 -2.30 0.53 20.19
N ASN A 207 -1.20 0.98 20.75
CA ASN A 207 -1.15 1.98 21.82
C ASN A 207 0.08 2.89 21.67
N GLU A 208 0.23 3.83 22.59
CA GLU A 208 1.29 4.83 22.55
C GLU A 208 2.71 4.26 22.62
N LYS A 209 2.89 3.04 23.09
CA LYS A 209 4.22 2.39 23.19
C LYS A 209 4.66 1.74 21.88
N ASP A 210 3.76 1.63 20.90
CA ASP A 210 4.08 0.99 19.63
C ASP A 210 5.00 1.85 18.78
N ILE A 211 5.99 1.18 18.18
CA ILE A 211 6.98 1.77 17.27
C ILE A 211 6.94 0.98 15.96
N GLN A 212 6.45 1.61 14.91
CA GLN A 212 6.28 1.00 13.58
C GLN A 212 7.44 1.32 12.66
N MET A 213 8.13 0.30 12.18
CA MET A 213 9.03 0.46 11.04
C MET A 213 8.23 0.59 9.75
N VAL A 214 8.45 1.65 8.98
CA VAL A 214 7.81 1.92 7.70
C VAL A 214 8.83 1.95 6.57
N ILE A 215 8.70 0.98 5.67
CA ILE A 215 9.44 0.87 4.42
C ILE A 215 8.55 1.08 3.19
N LEU A 216 7.23 1.03 3.40
CA LEU A 216 6.24 1.17 2.33
C LEU A 216 5.97 2.66 2.06
N PRO A 217 5.88 3.08 0.78
CA PRO A 217 5.65 4.48 0.46
C PRO A 217 4.30 4.99 0.98
N PHE A 218 4.28 6.22 1.51
CA PHE A 218 3.06 6.86 2.01
C PHE A 218 2.09 7.27 0.91
N PHE A 219 2.50 7.32 -0.35
CA PHE A 219 1.58 7.55 -1.45
C PHE A 219 0.71 6.32 -1.76
N TYR A 220 1.03 5.14 -1.20
CA TYR A 220 0.14 3.97 -1.19
C TYR A 220 -0.72 3.92 0.07
N VAL A 221 -1.93 3.40 -0.12
CA VAL A 221 -2.89 3.26 0.99
C VAL A 221 -2.33 2.44 2.15
N MET A 222 -1.54 1.38 1.88
CA MET A 222 -0.96 0.55 2.95
C MET A 222 0.07 1.33 3.76
N GLY A 223 1.03 2.01 3.12
CA GLY A 223 2.01 2.84 3.82
C GLY A 223 1.35 3.98 4.60
N LYS A 224 0.34 4.65 4.00
CA LYS A 224 -0.43 5.69 4.67
C LYS A 224 -1.22 5.17 5.86
N SER A 225 -1.77 3.95 5.79
CA SER A 225 -2.48 3.36 6.93
C SER A 225 -1.56 3.15 8.14
N LEU A 226 -0.27 2.82 7.93
CA LEU A 226 0.69 2.70 9.02
C LEU A 226 0.97 4.03 9.70
N LEU A 227 1.05 5.13 8.94
CA LEU A 227 1.16 6.48 9.49
C LEU A 227 -0.08 6.82 10.33
N ASN A 228 -1.28 6.68 9.74
CA ASN A 228 -2.52 7.07 10.40
C ASN A 228 -2.79 6.27 11.68
N THR A 229 -2.56 4.94 11.67
CA THR A 229 -2.81 4.09 12.84
C THR A 229 -1.90 4.43 14.01
N HIS A 230 -0.61 4.68 13.76
CA HIS A 230 0.33 5.02 14.84
C HIS A 230 0.13 6.45 15.35
N PHE A 231 -0.24 7.38 14.46
CA PHE A 231 -0.60 8.73 14.90
C PHE A 231 -1.94 8.76 15.65
N ALA A 232 -2.89 7.89 15.32
CA ALA A 232 -4.14 7.75 16.07
C ALA A 232 -3.96 7.14 17.45
N SER A 233 -2.97 6.25 17.62
CA SER A 233 -2.67 5.60 18.92
C SER A 233 -1.59 6.30 19.75
N GLY A 234 -1.02 7.41 19.27
CA GLY A 234 0.10 8.09 19.93
C GLY A 234 1.43 7.35 19.80
N GLY A 235 1.55 6.40 18.87
CA GLY A 235 2.75 5.59 18.61
C GLY A 235 3.87 6.37 17.90
N THR A 236 4.95 5.68 17.56
CA THR A 236 6.09 6.25 16.83
C THR A 236 6.22 5.59 15.46
N VAL A 237 6.52 6.36 14.44
CA VAL A 237 6.82 5.89 13.07
C VAL A 237 8.30 6.05 12.79
N VAL A 238 8.98 4.95 12.42
CA VAL A 238 10.38 4.93 11.97
C VAL A 238 10.40 4.73 10.46
N ILE A 239 10.86 5.73 9.71
CA ILE A 239 10.94 5.68 8.24
C ILE A 239 12.27 5.11 7.80
N ASN A 240 12.24 4.12 6.92
CA ASN A 240 13.41 3.62 6.22
C ASN A 240 13.14 3.54 4.70
N ASN A 241 13.74 4.44 3.94
CA ASN A 241 13.61 4.49 2.47
C ASN A 241 14.66 3.60 1.75
N LYS A 242 15.46 2.82 2.50
CA LYS A 242 16.61 2.06 1.96
C LYS A 242 16.35 0.54 1.93
N PHE A 243 15.11 0.11 1.73
CA PHE A 243 14.77 -1.33 1.72
C PHE A 243 15.46 -2.13 0.59
N ALA A 244 16.06 -1.48 -0.38
CA ALA A 244 16.99 -2.16 -1.30
C ALA A 244 18.14 -2.89 -0.55
N PHE A 245 18.43 -2.47 0.67
CA PHE A 245 19.42 -3.05 1.59
C PHE A 245 18.72 -3.55 2.88
N PRO A 246 18.01 -4.70 2.84
CA PRO A 246 17.15 -5.14 3.93
C PRO A 246 17.90 -5.41 5.25
N ALA A 247 19.20 -5.64 5.20
CA ALA A 247 20.05 -5.77 6.39
C ALA A 247 20.07 -4.48 7.24
N THR A 248 20.02 -3.31 6.61
CA THR A 248 19.98 -2.01 7.32
C THR A 248 18.66 -1.82 8.03
N VAL A 249 17.57 -2.33 7.45
CA VAL A 249 16.24 -2.28 8.08
C VAL A 249 16.21 -3.14 9.35
N VAL A 250 16.71 -4.39 9.27
CA VAL A 250 16.78 -5.27 10.44
C VAL A 250 17.62 -4.66 11.57
N LYS A 251 18.77 -4.06 11.21
CA LYS A 251 19.62 -3.36 12.19
C LYS A 251 18.86 -2.21 12.86
N GLN A 252 18.21 -1.36 12.08
CA GLN A 252 17.43 -0.24 12.61
C GLN A 252 16.22 -0.70 13.43
N MET A 253 15.58 -1.83 13.09
CA MET A 253 14.52 -2.41 13.92
C MET A 253 15.00 -2.72 15.35
N VAL A 254 16.23 -3.20 15.50
CA VAL A 254 16.85 -3.46 16.80
C VAL A 254 17.22 -2.15 17.51
N GLU A 255 17.88 -1.23 16.80
CA GLU A 255 18.33 0.06 17.36
C GLU A 255 17.17 0.92 17.87
N GLU A 256 16.06 0.97 17.13
CA GLU A 256 14.88 1.76 17.49
C GLU A 256 13.84 0.96 18.30
N GLN A 257 14.16 -0.27 18.74
CA GLN A 257 13.27 -1.13 19.52
C GLN A 257 11.86 -1.24 18.90
N VAL A 258 11.81 -1.49 17.58
CA VAL A 258 10.59 -1.56 16.79
C VAL A 258 9.65 -2.64 17.33
N THR A 259 8.37 -2.29 17.54
CA THR A 259 7.34 -3.22 18.01
C THR A 259 6.50 -3.80 16.87
N GLY A 260 6.40 -3.08 15.74
CA GLY A 260 5.59 -3.47 14.59
C GLY A 260 6.34 -3.36 13.26
N PHE A 261 6.20 -4.39 12.42
CA PHE A 261 6.72 -4.39 11.05
C PHE A 261 5.65 -4.84 10.06
N SER A 262 5.46 -4.06 8.99
CA SER A 262 4.44 -4.34 7.98
C SER A 262 5.05 -4.35 6.60
N GLY A 263 4.72 -5.38 5.81
CA GLY A 263 5.28 -5.56 4.47
C GLY A 263 4.33 -6.23 3.48
N VAL A 264 4.73 -6.18 2.22
CA VAL A 264 4.15 -6.98 1.14
C VAL A 264 4.89 -8.33 1.06
N PRO A 265 4.37 -9.36 0.35
CA PRO A 265 5.02 -10.67 0.28
C PRO A 265 6.49 -10.63 -0.11
N SER A 266 6.85 -9.82 -1.11
CA SER A 266 8.23 -9.64 -1.54
C SER A 266 9.15 -9.02 -0.47
N THR A 267 8.59 -8.19 0.42
CA THR A 267 9.32 -7.65 1.57
C THR A 267 9.81 -8.78 2.47
N TYR A 268 8.92 -9.70 2.82
CA TYR A 268 9.26 -10.83 3.68
C TYR A 268 10.20 -11.83 2.98
N ALA A 269 9.99 -12.10 1.69
CA ALA A 269 10.93 -12.91 0.91
C ALA A 269 12.36 -12.33 0.94
N TYR A 270 12.51 -11.00 0.80
CA TYR A 270 13.82 -10.34 0.86
C TYR A 270 14.41 -10.33 2.26
N LEU A 271 13.60 -10.12 3.30
CA LEU A 271 14.07 -10.22 4.67
C LEU A 271 14.59 -11.61 5.00
N LEU A 272 13.90 -12.66 4.57
CA LEU A 272 14.30 -14.04 4.79
C LEU A 272 15.58 -14.42 4.04
N HIS A 273 15.69 -14.02 2.77
CA HIS A 273 16.76 -14.54 1.88
C HIS A 273 17.92 -13.56 1.67
N ARG A 274 17.75 -12.26 1.96
CA ARG A 274 18.75 -11.22 1.66
C ARG A 274 19.11 -10.36 2.87
N SER A 275 18.65 -10.73 4.07
CA SER A 275 19.04 -10.06 5.31
C SER A 275 19.50 -11.07 6.36
N PRO A 276 20.20 -10.62 7.39
CA PRO A 276 20.57 -11.48 8.51
C PRO A 276 19.44 -11.61 9.56
N LEU A 277 18.17 -11.57 9.19
CA LEU A 277 17.01 -11.55 10.09
C LEU A 277 17.10 -12.64 11.17
N GLU A 278 17.43 -13.88 10.76
CA GLU A 278 17.56 -15.01 11.68
C GLU A 278 18.65 -14.78 12.76
N LYS A 279 19.77 -14.15 12.38
CA LYS A 279 20.86 -13.84 13.33
C LYS A 279 20.46 -12.80 14.37
N TYR A 280 19.50 -11.93 14.03
CA TYR A 280 19.00 -10.88 14.92
C TYR A 280 17.79 -11.32 15.76
N ARG A 281 17.29 -12.56 15.61
CA ARG A 281 16.10 -13.08 16.28
C ARG A 281 16.07 -12.74 17.77
N ASN A 282 17.18 -13.00 18.48
CA ASN A 282 17.26 -12.77 19.92
C ASN A 282 17.39 -11.28 20.31
N GLN A 283 17.66 -10.40 19.34
CA GLN A 283 17.75 -8.95 19.54
C GLN A 283 16.43 -8.23 19.21
N LEU A 284 15.49 -8.92 18.55
CA LEU A 284 14.17 -8.41 18.20
C LEU A 284 13.14 -8.67 19.34
N GLY A 285 13.57 -8.56 20.60
CA GLY A 285 12.71 -8.80 21.75
C GLY A 285 11.54 -7.83 21.89
N SER A 286 11.64 -6.63 21.31
CA SER A 286 10.57 -5.63 21.26
C SER A 286 9.53 -5.91 20.16
N LEU A 287 9.84 -6.73 19.15
CA LEU A 287 8.99 -6.95 17.99
C LEU A 287 7.73 -7.74 18.35
N ARG A 288 6.64 -7.02 18.58
CA ARG A 288 5.36 -7.57 19.04
C ARG A 288 4.60 -8.23 17.89
N TYR A 289 4.59 -7.59 16.70
CA TYR A 289 3.88 -8.14 15.54
C TYR A 289 4.58 -7.88 14.21
N CYS A 290 4.31 -8.79 13.26
CA CYS A 290 4.52 -8.61 11.83
C CYS A 290 3.19 -8.70 11.09
N SER A 291 2.93 -7.81 10.14
CA SER A 291 1.71 -7.88 9.34
C SER A 291 2.00 -7.88 7.84
N GLN A 292 1.22 -8.67 7.10
CA GLN A 292 1.36 -8.82 5.66
C GLN A 292 0.06 -8.45 4.95
N ALA A 293 0.16 -7.65 3.88
CA ALA A 293 -0.95 -7.37 2.97
C ALA A 293 -0.43 -7.08 1.55
N GLY A 294 -1.35 -6.81 0.63
CA GLY A 294 -1.02 -6.29 -0.70
C GLY A 294 -0.63 -7.33 -1.73
N GLY A 295 -0.79 -8.61 -1.44
CA GLY A 295 -0.57 -9.72 -2.36
C GLY A 295 -0.64 -11.06 -1.66
N HIS A 296 -0.68 -12.13 -2.44
CA HIS A 296 -0.60 -13.49 -1.91
C HIS A 296 0.81 -13.79 -1.39
N MET A 297 0.91 -14.31 -0.18
CA MET A 297 2.17 -14.80 0.41
C MET A 297 2.12 -16.31 0.50
N SER A 298 3.06 -17.00 -0.18
CA SER A 298 3.12 -18.45 -0.22
C SER A 298 3.25 -19.05 1.19
N ARG A 299 2.74 -20.26 1.37
CA ARG A 299 2.83 -21.00 2.63
C ARG A 299 4.29 -21.13 3.09
N GLN A 300 5.21 -21.40 2.16
CA GLN A 300 6.63 -21.54 2.46
C GLN A 300 7.23 -20.30 3.10
N ILE A 301 6.91 -19.09 2.58
CA ILE A 301 7.37 -17.82 3.18
C ILE A 301 6.77 -17.64 4.57
N LYS A 302 5.47 -17.95 4.75
CA LYS A 302 4.78 -17.89 6.04
C LYS A 302 5.44 -18.79 7.08
N ASP A 303 5.68 -20.07 6.73
CA ASP A 303 6.34 -21.06 7.60
C ASP A 303 7.78 -20.64 7.94
N SER A 304 8.52 -20.15 6.96
CA SER A 304 9.89 -19.66 7.16
C SER A 304 9.93 -18.43 8.05
N LEU A 305 8.98 -17.50 7.87
CA LEU A 305 8.86 -16.31 8.70
C LEU A 305 8.58 -16.70 10.16
N ARG A 306 7.64 -17.63 10.42
CA ARG A 306 7.35 -18.11 11.77
C ARG A 306 8.59 -18.72 12.45
N ARG A 307 9.42 -19.45 11.71
CA ARG A 307 10.64 -20.07 12.24
C ARG A 307 11.72 -19.05 12.65
N VAL A 308 11.89 -17.97 11.86
CA VAL A 308 12.99 -17.01 12.10
C VAL A 308 12.61 -15.89 13.06
N LEU A 309 11.32 -15.57 13.22
CA LEU A 309 10.87 -14.54 14.16
C LEU A 309 10.90 -15.05 15.62
N PRO A 310 11.02 -14.14 16.62
CA PRO A 310 10.82 -14.50 18.01
C PRO A 310 9.48 -15.21 18.24
N ALA A 311 9.42 -16.14 19.17
CA ALA A 311 8.21 -16.95 19.42
C ALA A 311 7.00 -16.10 19.84
N HIS A 312 7.24 -14.99 20.55
CA HIS A 312 6.20 -14.06 21.00
C HIS A 312 5.70 -13.11 19.90
N THR A 313 6.40 -13.03 18.74
CA THR A 313 5.98 -12.13 17.66
C THR A 313 4.73 -12.68 16.97
N GLU A 314 3.67 -11.94 17.00
CA GLU A 314 2.41 -12.25 16.32
C GLU A 314 2.53 -12.03 14.81
N ILE A 315 1.87 -12.88 14.01
CA ILE A 315 1.84 -12.74 12.54
C ILE A 315 0.39 -12.56 12.09
N PHE A 316 0.10 -11.40 11.49
CA PHE A 316 -1.21 -11.08 10.94
C PHE A 316 -1.18 -11.11 9.42
N ILE A 317 -2.06 -11.89 8.79
CA ILE A 317 -2.31 -11.85 7.35
C ILE A 317 -3.51 -10.95 7.13
N MET A 318 -3.37 -9.99 6.25
CA MET A 318 -4.40 -8.99 5.98
C MET A 318 -4.72 -8.95 4.49
N TYR A 319 -5.98 -8.73 4.17
CA TYR A 319 -6.43 -8.54 2.81
C TYR A 319 -7.19 -7.22 2.69
N GLY A 320 -7.07 -6.58 1.52
CA GLY A 320 -7.77 -5.34 1.22
C GLY A 320 -7.30 -4.69 -0.07
N ALA A 321 -7.88 -3.54 -0.35
CA ALA A 321 -7.64 -2.76 -1.56
C ALA A 321 -7.62 -1.26 -1.20
N THR A 322 -7.16 -0.44 -2.15
CA THR A 322 -7.22 1.03 -2.00
C THR A 322 -8.66 1.50 -1.88
N GLU A 323 -9.55 0.88 -2.62
CA GLU A 323 -11.01 1.10 -2.63
C GLU A 323 -11.68 0.80 -1.28
N ALA A 324 -10.99 0.07 -0.40
CA ALA A 324 -11.44 -0.24 0.97
C ALA A 324 -10.57 0.47 2.05
N SER A 325 -9.94 1.58 1.72
CA SER A 325 -9.10 2.38 2.64
C SER A 325 -7.98 1.59 3.30
N ALA A 326 -7.56 0.49 2.75
CA ALA A 326 -6.48 -0.41 3.05
C ALA A 326 -6.89 -1.84 3.46
N ARG A 327 -7.90 -2.04 4.29
CA ARG A 327 -8.22 -3.37 4.85
C ARG A 327 -9.69 -3.73 4.73
N LEU A 328 -9.93 -5.02 4.41
CA LEU A 328 -11.24 -5.67 4.46
C LEU A 328 -11.24 -6.79 5.50
N THR A 329 -10.17 -7.61 5.54
CA THR A 329 -10.08 -8.73 6.48
C THR A 329 -8.70 -8.81 7.12
N TYR A 330 -8.61 -9.55 8.22
CA TYR A 330 -7.38 -9.98 8.85
C TYR A 330 -7.52 -11.40 9.40
N LEU A 331 -6.42 -12.16 9.35
CA LEU A 331 -6.27 -13.44 10.04
C LEU A 331 -5.55 -13.18 11.35
N GLU A 332 -6.15 -13.59 12.43
CA GLU A 332 -5.64 -13.49 13.79
C GLU A 332 -4.37 -14.35 13.95
N SER A 333 -3.44 -13.90 14.78
CA SER A 333 -2.16 -14.59 14.96
C SER A 333 -2.29 -15.96 15.63
N ASP A 334 -3.23 -16.14 16.54
CA ASP A 334 -3.51 -17.41 17.21
C ASP A 334 -4.11 -18.48 16.27
N ARG A 335 -4.71 -18.06 15.15
CA ARG A 335 -5.25 -18.94 14.10
C ARG A 335 -4.32 -19.06 12.88
N PHE A 336 -3.16 -18.42 12.92
CA PHE A 336 -2.25 -18.33 11.78
C PHE A 336 -1.84 -19.69 11.22
N GLU A 337 -1.45 -20.65 12.07
CA GLU A 337 -0.98 -21.98 11.64
C GLU A 337 -2.14 -22.82 11.11
N GLU A 338 -3.28 -22.79 11.79
CA GLU A 338 -4.47 -23.58 11.43
C GLU A 338 -5.13 -23.07 10.13
N LYS A 339 -5.21 -21.76 9.95
CA LYS A 339 -5.86 -21.09 8.82
C LYS A 339 -4.86 -20.44 7.85
N ILE A 340 -3.68 -21.01 7.71
CA ILE A 340 -2.53 -20.41 7.00
C ILE A 340 -2.80 -20.00 5.54
N GLY A 341 -3.80 -20.59 4.87
CA GLY A 341 -4.26 -20.23 3.52
C GLY A 341 -5.29 -19.11 3.48
N SER A 342 -5.88 -18.77 4.64
CA SER A 342 -6.96 -17.80 4.74
C SER A 342 -6.46 -16.36 4.67
N ILE A 343 -7.34 -15.46 4.22
CA ILE A 343 -7.23 -14.00 4.37
C ILE A 343 -7.93 -13.50 5.64
N GLY A 344 -8.45 -14.40 6.48
CA GLY A 344 -9.09 -14.12 7.76
C GLY A 344 -10.55 -13.80 7.68
N LYS A 345 -11.03 -13.07 8.69
CA LYS A 345 -12.41 -12.58 8.84
C LYS A 345 -12.48 -11.06 8.60
N PRO A 346 -13.66 -10.51 8.33
CA PRO A 346 -13.84 -9.07 8.19
C PRO A 346 -13.32 -8.29 9.41
N ILE A 347 -12.69 -7.15 9.16
CA ILE A 347 -12.30 -6.22 10.24
C ILE A 347 -13.54 -5.61 10.90
N PRO A 348 -13.45 -5.10 12.14
CA PRO A 348 -14.56 -4.43 12.81
C PRO A 348 -15.22 -3.36 11.93
N GLY A 349 -16.55 -3.40 11.84
CA GLY A 349 -17.35 -2.45 11.04
C GLY A 349 -17.39 -2.72 9.54
N VAL A 350 -16.86 -3.86 9.08
CA VAL A 350 -16.89 -4.32 7.68
C VAL A 350 -17.64 -5.65 7.60
N SER A 351 -18.39 -5.86 6.53
CA SER A 351 -18.91 -7.16 6.12
C SER A 351 -18.27 -7.58 4.80
N LEU A 352 -18.00 -8.86 4.63
CA LEU A 352 -17.53 -9.46 3.39
C LEU A 352 -18.45 -10.61 3.04
N LYS A 353 -18.88 -10.70 1.79
CA LYS A 353 -19.77 -11.74 1.26
C LYS A 353 -19.13 -12.41 0.05
N VAL A 354 -19.58 -13.63 -0.22
CA VAL A 354 -19.27 -14.34 -1.45
C VAL A 354 -20.53 -14.39 -2.30
N LEU A 355 -20.52 -13.73 -3.45
CA LEU A 355 -21.67 -13.63 -4.34
C LEU A 355 -21.46 -14.45 -5.63
N ASP A 356 -22.52 -15.08 -6.11
CA ASP A 356 -22.55 -15.72 -7.44
C ASP A 356 -22.74 -14.69 -8.57
N GLU A 357 -22.82 -15.17 -9.81
CA GLU A 357 -23.02 -14.33 -11.00
C GLU A 357 -24.40 -13.63 -11.03
N CYS A 358 -25.35 -14.09 -10.23
CA CYS A 358 -26.68 -13.49 -10.08
C CYS A 358 -26.74 -12.49 -8.90
N GLY A 359 -25.63 -12.26 -8.19
CA GLY A 359 -25.56 -11.39 -7.02
C GLY A 359 -26.14 -12.02 -5.73
N GLN A 360 -26.35 -13.35 -5.71
CA GLN A 360 -26.84 -14.04 -4.54
C GLN A 360 -25.68 -14.57 -3.68
N GLU A 361 -25.84 -14.46 -2.36
CA GLU A 361 -24.84 -14.98 -1.42
C GLU A 361 -24.83 -16.52 -1.45
N VAL A 362 -23.64 -17.09 -1.63
CA VAL A 362 -23.46 -18.55 -1.73
C VAL A 362 -23.20 -19.18 -0.36
N SER A 363 -23.50 -20.46 -0.24
CA SER A 363 -23.23 -21.24 0.99
C SER A 363 -21.72 -21.42 1.21
N PRO A 364 -21.26 -21.62 2.47
CA PRO A 364 -19.88 -21.93 2.78
C PRO A 364 -19.30 -23.05 1.89
N GLY A 365 -18.03 -22.93 1.52
CA GLY A 365 -17.31 -23.83 0.62
C GLY A 365 -17.55 -23.60 -0.87
N ARG A 366 -18.56 -22.80 -1.26
CA ARG A 366 -18.81 -22.43 -2.66
C ARG A 366 -18.03 -21.18 -3.05
N THR A 367 -17.42 -21.21 -4.23
CA THR A 367 -16.66 -20.09 -4.79
C THR A 367 -17.60 -19.09 -5.47
N GLY A 368 -17.35 -17.80 -5.25
CA GLY A 368 -17.99 -16.67 -5.90
C GLY A 368 -17.09 -15.43 -5.80
N GLU A 369 -17.61 -14.27 -6.17
CA GLU A 369 -16.90 -13.00 -6.05
C GLU A 369 -16.94 -12.48 -4.61
N LEU A 370 -15.82 -12.00 -4.11
CA LEU A 370 -15.73 -11.34 -2.80
C LEU A 370 -16.25 -9.91 -2.91
N VAL A 371 -17.29 -9.57 -2.13
CA VAL A 371 -17.90 -8.24 -2.11
C VAL A 371 -17.89 -7.69 -0.69
N GLY A 372 -17.24 -6.53 -0.52
CA GLY A 372 -17.05 -5.89 0.78
C GLY A 372 -17.97 -4.68 0.98
N ASN A 373 -18.53 -4.53 2.20
CA ASN A 373 -19.32 -3.36 2.57
C ASN A 373 -18.92 -2.86 3.96
N GLY A 374 -18.85 -1.54 4.10
CA GLY A 374 -18.49 -0.88 5.36
C GLY A 374 -18.19 0.61 5.19
N SER A 375 -18.03 1.29 6.30
CA SER A 375 -17.71 2.73 6.29
C SER A 375 -16.32 3.04 5.71
N ASN A 376 -15.48 2.04 5.50
CA ASN A 376 -14.15 2.14 4.91
C ASN A 376 -14.16 2.09 3.37
N ILE A 377 -15.29 1.80 2.72
CA ILE A 377 -15.39 1.71 1.26
C ILE A 377 -15.39 3.10 0.64
N MET A 378 -14.65 3.26 -0.45
CA MET A 378 -14.45 4.50 -1.21
C MET A 378 -15.77 5.17 -1.63
N LYS A 379 -15.69 6.44 -2.02
CA LYS A 379 -16.81 7.18 -2.63
C LYS A 379 -16.93 6.95 -4.15
N GLY A 380 -15.95 6.32 -4.77
CA GLY A 380 -15.87 6.05 -6.20
C GLY A 380 -14.50 6.43 -6.77
N TYR A 381 -14.38 6.37 -8.09
CA TYR A 381 -13.19 6.84 -8.82
C TYR A 381 -13.37 8.30 -9.25
N TRP A 382 -12.30 9.08 -9.14
CA TRP A 382 -12.28 10.49 -9.51
C TRP A 382 -12.56 10.67 -11.00
N LYS A 383 -13.61 11.45 -11.32
CA LYS A 383 -14.09 11.74 -12.69
C LYS A 383 -14.32 10.48 -13.57
N ASP A 384 -14.62 9.30 -12.96
CA ASP A 384 -14.88 8.05 -13.69
C ASP A 384 -16.09 7.31 -13.08
N GLU A 385 -17.29 7.81 -13.39
CA GLU A 385 -18.56 7.25 -12.91
C GLU A 385 -18.81 5.86 -13.50
N ASP A 386 -18.42 5.62 -14.75
CA ASP A 386 -18.58 4.33 -15.41
C ASP A 386 -17.75 3.23 -14.74
N ALA A 387 -16.49 3.54 -14.40
CA ALA A 387 -15.66 2.60 -13.64
C ALA A 387 -16.18 2.42 -12.21
N THR A 388 -16.72 3.47 -11.60
CA THR A 388 -17.33 3.39 -10.28
C THR A 388 -18.53 2.45 -10.28
N ALA A 389 -19.47 2.61 -11.21
CA ALA A 389 -20.67 1.78 -11.32
C ALA A 389 -20.36 0.29 -11.60
N LYS A 390 -19.20 -0.02 -12.17
CA LYS A 390 -18.75 -1.41 -12.39
C LYS A 390 -18.29 -2.13 -11.13
N VAL A 391 -17.89 -1.40 -10.09
CA VAL A 391 -17.30 -1.97 -8.87
C VAL A 391 -18.04 -1.60 -7.59
N LEU A 392 -18.98 -0.66 -7.65
CA LEU A 392 -19.80 -0.27 -6.51
C LEU A 392 -21.28 -0.37 -6.87
N ASP A 393 -22.02 -1.17 -6.10
CA ASP A 393 -23.47 -1.28 -6.20
C ASP A 393 -24.12 -1.34 -4.80
N HIS A 394 -25.39 -1.77 -4.74
CA HIS A 394 -26.12 -1.92 -3.49
C HIS A 394 -25.61 -3.04 -2.58
N HIS A 395 -24.81 -4.01 -3.09
CA HIS A 395 -24.14 -5.04 -2.30
C HIS A 395 -22.87 -4.51 -1.65
N GLY A 396 -22.21 -3.54 -2.26
CA GLY A 396 -20.98 -2.93 -1.79
C GLY A 396 -19.91 -2.83 -2.87
N TYR A 397 -18.65 -3.01 -2.47
CA TYR A 397 -17.48 -2.98 -3.33
C TYR A 397 -17.15 -4.38 -3.86
N HIS A 398 -17.27 -4.57 -5.16
CA HIS A 398 -16.88 -5.75 -5.91
C HIS A 398 -15.36 -5.76 -6.11
N THR A 399 -14.68 -6.68 -5.44
CA THR A 399 -13.21 -6.70 -5.42
C THR A 399 -12.60 -7.22 -6.73
N GLY A 400 -13.37 -7.94 -7.53
CA GLY A 400 -12.89 -8.72 -8.68
C GLY A 400 -12.11 -9.98 -8.29
N ASP A 401 -11.97 -10.25 -6.99
CA ASP A 401 -11.33 -11.46 -6.48
C ASP A 401 -12.36 -12.57 -6.28
N GLN A 402 -12.03 -13.78 -6.71
CA GLN A 402 -12.82 -14.98 -6.48
C GLN A 402 -12.35 -15.67 -5.22
N GLY A 403 -13.30 -16.19 -4.45
CA GLY A 403 -12.99 -16.84 -3.19
C GLY A 403 -14.16 -17.60 -2.61
N TYR A 404 -13.98 -18.14 -1.44
CA TYR A 404 -15.02 -18.82 -0.67
C TYR A 404 -14.86 -18.51 0.81
N GLN A 405 -15.91 -18.77 1.57
CA GLN A 405 -15.90 -18.73 3.03
C GLN A 405 -16.00 -20.16 3.56
N ASP A 406 -15.25 -20.51 4.60
CA ASP A 406 -15.43 -21.79 5.28
C ASP A 406 -16.58 -21.73 6.32
N GLU A 407 -16.89 -22.89 6.93
CA GLU A 407 -17.96 -23.01 7.94
C GLU A 407 -17.67 -22.23 9.24
N GLU A 408 -16.39 -21.89 9.50
CA GLU A 408 -15.98 -21.08 10.64
C GLU A 408 -15.97 -19.56 10.33
N GLY A 409 -16.30 -19.17 9.09
CA GLY A 409 -16.39 -17.78 8.66
C GLY A 409 -15.06 -17.19 8.15
N TYR A 410 -14.03 -18.00 7.91
CA TYR A 410 -12.78 -17.56 7.31
C TYR A 410 -12.87 -17.53 5.80
N PHE A 411 -12.34 -16.46 5.20
CA PHE A 411 -12.34 -16.27 3.75
C PHE A 411 -11.02 -16.72 3.12
N TYR A 412 -11.12 -17.25 1.90
CA TYR A 412 -10.01 -17.73 1.09
C TYR A 412 -10.11 -17.16 -0.31
N VAL A 413 -9.02 -16.56 -0.81
CA VAL A 413 -8.95 -16.07 -2.21
C VAL A 413 -8.43 -17.21 -3.08
N THR A 414 -9.16 -17.52 -4.14
CA THR A 414 -8.79 -18.54 -5.13
C THR A 414 -8.18 -17.94 -6.40
N GLY A 415 -8.33 -16.63 -6.63
CA GLY A 415 -7.75 -15.92 -7.77
C GLY A 415 -8.49 -14.65 -8.11
N ARG A 416 -8.13 -14.03 -9.25
CA ARG A 416 -8.87 -12.91 -9.81
C ARG A 416 -9.69 -13.36 -11.02
N LYS A 417 -10.88 -12.80 -11.17
CA LYS A 417 -11.76 -13.05 -12.32
C LYS A 417 -11.04 -12.78 -13.65
N ASP A 418 -10.22 -11.73 -13.69
CA ASP A 418 -9.50 -11.29 -14.90
C ASP A 418 -8.17 -12.02 -15.15
N ASN A 419 -7.64 -12.77 -14.18
CA ASN A 419 -6.32 -13.42 -14.28
C ASN A 419 -6.40 -14.91 -14.66
N LEU A 420 -7.58 -15.41 -15.03
CA LEU A 420 -7.74 -16.78 -15.48
C LEU A 420 -7.25 -16.92 -16.91
N LEU A 421 -6.15 -17.62 -17.12
CA LEU A 421 -5.61 -17.93 -18.44
C LEU A 421 -6.34 -19.13 -19.04
N LYS A 422 -6.68 -19.04 -20.33
CA LYS A 422 -7.16 -20.18 -21.10
C LYS A 422 -5.96 -20.85 -21.77
N VAL A 423 -5.65 -22.09 -21.37
CA VAL A 423 -4.55 -22.89 -21.92
C VAL A 423 -5.10 -24.27 -22.32
N GLY A 424 -5.11 -24.57 -23.60
CA GLY A 424 -5.61 -25.85 -24.10
C GLY A 424 -7.03 -26.20 -23.64
N GLY A 425 -7.92 -25.22 -23.55
CA GLY A 425 -9.31 -25.39 -23.08
C GLY A 425 -9.49 -25.34 -21.57
N HIS A 426 -8.41 -25.36 -20.79
CA HIS A 426 -8.47 -25.26 -19.32
C HIS A 426 -8.39 -23.79 -18.85
N ARG A 427 -9.19 -23.46 -17.83
CA ARG A 427 -9.03 -22.18 -17.09
C ARG A 427 -7.98 -22.39 -15.99
N ILE A 428 -6.87 -21.68 -16.09
CA ILE A 428 -5.71 -21.84 -15.21
C ILE A 428 -5.54 -20.59 -14.35
N ASN A 429 -5.46 -20.81 -13.04
CA ASN A 429 -5.01 -19.80 -12.09
C ASN A 429 -3.49 -19.87 -11.99
N THR A 430 -2.80 -18.77 -12.34
CA THR A 430 -1.33 -18.70 -12.28
C THR A 430 -0.78 -18.75 -10.87
N GLN A 431 -1.56 -18.31 -9.86
CA GLN A 431 -1.14 -18.32 -8.46
C GLN A 431 -0.86 -19.73 -7.94
N GLU A 432 -1.70 -20.69 -8.30
CA GLU A 432 -1.50 -22.12 -7.93
C GLU A 432 -0.16 -22.66 -8.45
N ILE A 433 0.21 -22.23 -9.66
CA ILE A 433 1.48 -22.64 -10.26
C ILE A 433 2.66 -21.93 -9.57
N GLU A 434 2.51 -20.64 -9.27
CA GLU A 434 3.51 -19.87 -8.54
C GLU A 434 3.77 -20.47 -7.16
N ASP A 435 2.73 -20.88 -6.45
CA ASP A 435 2.83 -21.56 -5.14
C ASP A 435 3.54 -22.90 -5.26
N ALA A 436 3.23 -23.70 -6.29
CA ALA A 436 3.91 -24.98 -6.53
C ALA A 436 5.39 -24.79 -6.84
N LEU A 437 5.74 -23.78 -7.67
CA LEU A 437 7.13 -23.45 -7.96
C LEU A 437 7.88 -23.00 -6.70
N MET A 438 7.26 -22.16 -5.87
CA MET A 438 7.82 -21.73 -4.59
C MET A 438 7.98 -22.92 -3.63
N GLY A 439 7.03 -23.85 -3.61
CA GLY A 439 7.06 -25.08 -2.80
C GLY A 439 8.20 -26.03 -3.14
N THR A 440 8.85 -25.89 -4.29
CA THR A 440 10.05 -26.67 -4.63
C THR A 440 11.29 -26.32 -3.82
N GLU A 441 11.29 -25.19 -3.12
CA GLU A 441 12.42 -24.60 -2.38
C GLU A 441 13.64 -24.25 -3.27
N LEU A 442 13.48 -24.24 -4.59
CA LEU A 442 14.52 -23.87 -5.54
C LEU A 442 14.51 -22.39 -5.89
N VAL A 443 13.40 -21.70 -5.64
CA VAL A 443 13.18 -20.30 -6.00
C VAL A 443 12.65 -19.50 -4.81
N ILE A 444 13.03 -18.21 -4.75
CA ILE A 444 12.59 -17.27 -3.72
C ILE A 444 11.40 -16.41 -4.16
N GLU A 445 11.18 -16.29 -5.47
CA GLU A 445 10.04 -15.61 -6.07
C GLU A 445 9.70 -16.27 -7.41
N ALA A 446 8.41 -16.37 -7.71
CA ALA A 446 7.89 -16.84 -8.97
C ALA A 446 6.76 -15.95 -9.47
N ALA A 447 6.70 -15.73 -10.77
CA ALA A 447 5.57 -15.14 -11.48
C ALA A 447 5.30 -15.98 -12.74
N VAL A 448 4.04 -16.35 -12.96
CA VAL A 448 3.63 -17.11 -14.14
C VAL A 448 2.73 -16.23 -15.00
N VAL A 449 3.06 -16.16 -16.29
CA VAL A 449 2.32 -15.37 -17.27
C VAL A 449 1.93 -16.24 -18.46
N GLY A 450 0.83 -15.87 -19.13
CA GLY A 450 0.36 -16.50 -20.35
C GLY A 450 0.86 -15.74 -21.58
N VAL A 451 1.77 -16.33 -22.34
CA VAL A 451 2.17 -15.79 -23.63
C VAL A 451 1.19 -16.29 -24.69
N PRO A 452 0.64 -15.42 -25.56
CA PRO A 452 -0.28 -15.87 -26.62
C PRO A 452 0.30 -17.00 -27.47
N ASP A 453 -0.53 -18.01 -27.76
CA ASP A 453 -0.19 -19.17 -28.58
C ASP A 453 -1.37 -19.56 -29.47
N GLU A 454 -1.12 -19.77 -30.76
CA GLU A 454 -2.16 -20.02 -31.76
C GLU A 454 -2.97 -21.32 -31.55
N LEU A 455 -2.34 -22.34 -30.96
CA LEU A 455 -2.98 -23.64 -30.73
C LEU A 455 -3.63 -23.76 -29.35
N LEU A 456 -2.96 -23.24 -28.31
CA LEU A 456 -3.38 -23.40 -26.94
C LEU A 456 -4.11 -22.19 -26.37
N GLY A 457 -4.20 -21.09 -27.12
CA GLY A 457 -4.64 -19.78 -26.64
C GLY A 457 -3.51 -19.06 -25.88
N HIS A 458 -2.93 -19.72 -24.89
CA HIS A 458 -1.75 -19.24 -24.19
C HIS A 458 -0.79 -20.38 -23.86
N LYS A 459 0.51 -20.07 -23.80
CA LYS A 459 1.56 -20.89 -23.19
C LYS A 459 1.98 -20.30 -21.85
N LEU A 460 2.14 -21.14 -20.86
CA LEU A 460 2.61 -20.74 -19.53
C LEU A 460 4.13 -20.57 -19.54
N VAL A 461 4.58 -19.39 -19.10
CA VAL A 461 6.00 -19.06 -18.90
C VAL A 461 6.19 -18.64 -17.46
N ALA A 462 7.12 -19.30 -16.75
CA ALA A 462 7.50 -18.94 -15.40
C ALA A 462 8.71 -18.00 -15.43
N LEU A 463 8.62 -16.88 -14.73
CA LEU A 463 9.77 -16.03 -14.41
C LEU A 463 10.09 -16.25 -12.94
N VAL A 464 11.34 -16.58 -12.62
CA VAL A 464 11.71 -16.99 -11.27
C VAL A 464 13.02 -16.33 -10.82
N THR A 465 13.12 -16.09 -9.52
CA THR A 465 14.37 -15.72 -8.87
C THR A 465 14.90 -16.94 -8.13
N PRO A 466 16.03 -17.53 -8.55
CA PRO A 466 16.55 -18.74 -7.91
C PRO A 466 17.07 -18.45 -6.50
N GLN A 467 16.93 -19.41 -5.60
CA GLN A 467 17.44 -19.33 -4.23
C GLN A 467 18.96 -19.45 -4.21
N ASN A 468 19.51 -20.42 -4.94
CA ASN A 468 20.94 -20.75 -5.02
C ASN A 468 21.34 -21.19 -6.44
N GLY A 469 22.63 -21.26 -6.75
CA GLY A 469 23.16 -21.58 -8.08
C GLY A 469 22.86 -23.01 -8.61
N GLY A 470 22.14 -23.85 -7.86
CA GLY A 470 21.75 -25.21 -8.28
C GLY A 470 20.35 -25.32 -8.89
N CYS A 471 19.63 -24.21 -9.11
CA CYS A 471 18.33 -24.21 -9.75
C CYS A 471 18.49 -24.22 -11.27
N THR A 472 18.13 -25.32 -11.92
CA THR A 472 18.05 -25.43 -13.39
C THR A 472 16.60 -25.56 -13.83
N GLU A 473 16.31 -25.22 -15.09
CA GLU A 473 14.96 -25.33 -15.65
C GLU A 473 14.40 -26.75 -15.50
N ASN A 474 15.15 -27.76 -15.93
CA ASN A 474 14.72 -29.17 -15.86
C ASN A 474 14.44 -29.62 -14.42
N ARG A 475 15.28 -29.18 -13.45
CA ARG A 475 15.09 -29.53 -12.04
C ARG A 475 13.84 -28.85 -11.46
N LEU A 476 13.61 -27.58 -11.80
CA LEU A 476 12.45 -26.83 -11.31
C LEU A 476 11.16 -27.38 -11.91
N LEU A 477 11.12 -27.58 -13.23
CA LEU A 477 9.95 -28.15 -13.91
C LEU A 477 9.68 -29.60 -13.49
N GLY A 478 10.72 -30.42 -13.32
CA GLY A 478 10.58 -31.79 -12.81
C GLY A 478 9.93 -31.82 -11.44
N ARG A 479 10.43 -31.02 -10.48
CA ARG A 479 9.82 -30.91 -9.14
C ARG A 479 8.39 -30.35 -9.18
N SER A 480 8.12 -29.37 -10.02
CA SER A 480 6.76 -28.83 -10.14
C SER A 480 5.78 -29.83 -10.76
N ALA A 481 6.24 -30.71 -11.64
CA ALA A 481 5.43 -31.77 -12.25
C ALA A 481 5.05 -32.89 -11.26
N GLU A 482 5.73 -33.02 -10.13
CA GLU A 482 5.34 -33.92 -9.03
C GLU A 482 4.10 -33.40 -8.28
N ILE A 483 3.86 -32.06 -8.33
CA ILE A 483 2.81 -31.36 -7.59
C ILE A 483 1.65 -30.98 -8.51
N LEU A 484 1.97 -30.55 -9.75
CA LEU A 484 1.02 -30.00 -10.69
C LEU A 484 0.59 -31.00 -11.77
N PRO A 485 -0.69 -30.99 -12.20
CA PRO A 485 -1.10 -31.65 -13.42
C PRO A 485 -0.29 -31.15 -14.63
N LYS A 486 -0.03 -32.03 -15.60
CA LYS A 486 0.83 -31.75 -16.77
C LYS A 486 0.47 -30.46 -17.52
N TYR A 487 -0.82 -30.15 -17.63
CA TYR A 487 -1.30 -28.95 -18.35
C TYR A 487 -1.08 -27.65 -17.56
N LYS A 488 -0.71 -27.72 -16.27
CA LYS A 488 -0.35 -26.56 -15.44
C LYS A 488 1.16 -26.37 -15.31
N VAL A 489 1.98 -27.32 -15.77
CA VAL A 489 3.44 -27.16 -15.71
C VAL A 489 3.87 -26.13 -16.77
N PRO A 490 4.63 -25.08 -16.40
CA PRO A 490 5.10 -24.09 -17.36
C PRO A 490 5.94 -24.74 -18.48
N GLY A 491 5.76 -24.27 -19.72
CA GLY A 491 6.53 -24.78 -20.86
C GLY A 491 7.96 -24.23 -20.92
N LYS A 492 8.22 -23.10 -20.27
CA LYS A 492 9.54 -22.46 -20.20
C LYS A 492 9.74 -21.75 -18.87
N VAL A 493 11.02 -21.63 -18.44
CA VAL A 493 11.42 -20.88 -17.25
C VAL A 493 12.43 -19.80 -17.62
N LYS A 494 12.23 -18.58 -17.14
CA LYS A 494 13.19 -17.48 -17.23
C LYS A 494 13.74 -17.15 -15.86
N PHE A 495 15.06 -17.26 -15.71
CA PHE A 495 15.75 -16.91 -14.48
C PHE A 495 16.07 -15.41 -14.45
N LEU A 496 15.72 -14.76 -13.37
CA LEU A 496 15.99 -13.33 -13.12
C LEU A 496 16.66 -13.15 -11.75
N ARG A 497 17.54 -12.15 -11.65
CA ARG A 497 18.11 -11.78 -10.33
C ARG A 497 17.03 -11.28 -9.36
N THR A 498 16.03 -10.59 -9.89
CA THR A 498 14.83 -10.09 -9.19
C THR A 498 13.69 -10.04 -10.18
N LEU A 499 12.48 -10.36 -9.75
CA LEU A 499 11.29 -10.14 -10.57
C LEU A 499 11.03 -8.65 -10.74
N PRO A 500 10.49 -8.20 -11.88
CA PRO A 500 10.00 -6.84 -12.05
C PRO A 500 8.98 -6.52 -10.96
N LYS A 501 9.12 -5.34 -10.33
CA LYS A 501 8.21 -4.87 -9.29
C LYS A 501 7.78 -3.44 -9.60
N GLY A 502 6.55 -3.14 -9.24
CA GLY A 502 6.07 -1.78 -9.15
C GLY A 502 6.63 -1.08 -7.91
N THR A 503 6.36 0.21 -7.79
CA THR A 503 6.79 1.05 -6.67
C THR A 503 6.20 0.62 -5.31
N SER A 504 5.09 -0.13 -5.33
CA SER A 504 4.50 -0.75 -4.13
C SER A 504 5.24 -1.99 -3.63
N GLY A 505 6.28 -2.46 -4.36
CA GLY A 505 6.95 -3.73 -4.10
C GLY A 505 6.19 -4.96 -4.60
N LYS A 506 5.00 -4.80 -5.20
CA LYS A 506 4.25 -5.89 -5.84
C LYS A 506 4.89 -6.27 -7.18
N ILE A 507 4.75 -7.55 -7.56
CA ILE A 507 5.21 -8.04 -8.86
C ILE A 507 4.44 -7.33 -9.97
N ASP A 508 5.18 -6.77 -10.92
CA ASP A 508 4.66 -6.11 -12.12
C ASP A 508 4.45 -7.18 -13.22
N ARG A 509 3.20 -7.64 -13.35
CA ARG A 509 2.85 -8.73 -14.27
C ARG A 509 2.98 -8.33 -15.74
N ASP A 510 2.75 -7.08 -16.09
CA ASP A 510 2.87 -6.58 -17.46
C ASP A 510 4.33 -6.58 -17.92
N ARG A 511 5.23 -6.14 -17.04
CA ARG A 511 6.68 -6.25 -17.29
C ARG A 511 7.15 -7.70 -17.31
N CYS A 512 6.59 -8.57 -16.49
CA CYS A 512 6.86 -10.00 -16.55
C CYS A 512 6.43 -10.58 -17.91
N LEU A 513 5.22 -10.24 -18.39
CA LEU A 513 4.72 -10.67 -19.69
C LEU A 513 5.60 -10.15 -20.84
N ALA A 514 5.97 -8.88 -20.81
CA ALA A 514 6.89 -8.29 -21.80
C ALA A 514 8.26 -8.97 -21.83
N LEU A 515 8.75 -9.43 -20.69
CA LEU A 515 9.99 -10.20 -20.60
C LEU A 515 9.80 -11.64 -21.09
N ALA A 516 8.65 -12.26 -20.85
CA ALA A 516 8.33 -13.60 -21.31
C ALA A 516 8.17 -13.65 -22.84
N GLY A 517 7.51 -12.66 -23.45
CA GLY A 517 7.30 -12.58 -24.91
C GLY A 517 8.57 -12.38 -25.75
N LYS A 518 9.71 -12.03 -25.11
CA LYS A 518 11.03 -11.95 -25.75
C LYS A 518 11.79 -13.28 -25.76
N ILE A 519 11.15 -14.35 -25.37
CA ILE A 519 11.73 -15.70 -25.39
C ILE A 519 11.25 -16.38 -26.68
N ASN A 520 11.98 -16.17 -27.77
CA ASN A 520 11.86 -16.96 -29.01
C ASN A 520 12.64 -18.26 -28.89
#